data_762af777a3fbc2b7d0c65839a5c20ea3
#
_entry.id   762af777a3fbc2b7d0c65839a5c20ea3
#
_cell.length_a   1.000
_cell.length_b   1.000
_cell.length_c   1.000
_cell.angle_alpha   90.00
_cell.angle_beta   90.00
_cell.angle_gamma   90.00
#
_symmetry.space_group_name_H-M   'P 1'
#
loop_
_entity.id
_entity.type
_entity.pdbx_description
1 polymer ?
#
loop_
_entity_poly.entity_id
_entity_poly.type
_entity_poly.pdbx_seq_one_letter_code
_entity_poly.pdbx_strand_id
1 'polypeptide(L)'
;MTAFEYSAVNLAELERTLSADRLDPYRTSVGGDRELAVRLYEQNTLLAESLYGVLQGLEVALRNSMHEQLAAGHGRPDWWNAVGLEPEQATMLQKAQSALNREGKPLGPGRIVAELSFGFWTGLTGPRYGDLWKNHLVKIFPRRPVQRAEVQMRLNSIRKLRNRIAHHEPILSRPLQRDANQIFDTLSWMSPITARWVRGNSTFDERFAAYRKSFPKIGGGRP
;
A
#
# COMPACT_ATOMS: atom_id res chain seq x y z
N MET A 1 -30.73 7.15 -8.17
CA MET A 1 -29.87 8.31 -7.92
C MET A 1 -29.73 9.09 -9.20
N THR A 2 -30.01 10.40 -9.19
CA THR A 2 -29.77 11.29 -10.32
C THR A 2 -28.24 11.43 -10.52
N ALA A 3 -27.78 11.34 -11.78
CA ALA A 3 -26.38 11.54 -12.08
C ALA A 3 -25.95 12.96 -11.64
N PHE A 4 -24.69 13.12 -11.18
CA PHE A 4 -24.15 14.43 -10.82
C PHE A 4 -24.05 15.32 -12.05
N GLU A 5 -24.51 16.57 -11.94
CA GLU A 5 -24.47 17.55 -13.01
C GLU A 5 -23.17 18.40 -12.91
N TYR A 6 -22.34 18.36 -13.93
CA TYR A 6 -21.08 19.13 -14.01
C TYR A 6 -21.31 20.57 -14.51
N SER A 7 -22.31 21.26 -13.93
CA SER A 7 -22.56 22.68 -14.23
C SER A 7 -21.41 23.57 -13.72
N ALA A 8 -21.27 24.76 -14.29
CA ALA A 8 -20.23 25.72 -13.87
C ALA A 8 -20.33 26.07 -12.37
N VAL A 9 -21.53 26.09 -11.80
CA VAL A 9 -21.78 26.36 -10.39
C VAL A 9 -21.29 25.21 -9.54
N ASN A 10 -21.64 23.97 -9.91
CA ASN A 10 -21.23 22.77 -9.17
C ASN A 10 -19.70 22.57 -9.24
N LEU A 11 -19.09 22.82 -10.39
CA LEU A 11 -17.63 22.76 -10.53
C LEU A 11 -16.92 23.80 -9.67
N ALA A 12 -17.46 25.03 -9.59
CA ALA A 12 -16.89 26.06 -8.72
C ALA A 12 -16.98 25.68 -7.25
N GLU A 13 -18.08 25.08 -6.82
CA GLU A 13 -18.25 24.59 -5.44
C GLU A 13 -17.31 23.43 -5.11
N LEU A 14 -17.10 22.49 -6.05
CA LEU A 14 -16.12 21.43 -5.88
C LEU A 14 -14.69 21.97 -5.76
N GLU A 15 -14.30 22.94 -6.59
CA GLU A 15 -12.98 23.58 -6.49
C GLU A 15 -12.79 24.30 -5.15
N ARG A 16 -13.84 24.92 -4.61
CA ARG A 16 -13.81 25.58 -3.30
C ARG A 16 -13.66 24.58 -2.15
N THR A 17 -14.38 23.44 -2.21
CA THR A 17 -14.46 22.47 -1.12
C THR A 17 -13.32 21.44 -1.13
N LEU A 18 -12.88 21.02 -2.32
CA LEU A 18 -11.75 20.08 -2.48
C LEU A 18 -10.40 20.81 -2.52
N SER A 19 -10.37 22.11 -2.69
CA SER A 19 -9.28 23.04 -3.00
C SER A 19 -8.78 22.98 -4.44
N ALA A 20 -8.43 24.16 -4.96
CA ALA A 20 -7.84 24.31 -6.30
C ALA A 20 -6.52 23.52 -6.42
N ASP A 21 -5.67 23.58 -5.39
CA ASP A 21 -4.36 22.90 -5.36
C ASP A 21 -4.50 21.37 -5.50
N ARG A 22 -5.56 20.79 -4.92
CA ARG A 22 -5.84 19.36 -5.04
C ARG A 22 -6.26 18.98 -6.46
N LEU A 23 -7.01 19.82 -7.14
CA LEU A 23 -7.49 19.57 -8.50
C LEU A 23 -6.47 19.96 -9.59
N ASP A 24 -5.49 20.80 -9.28
CA ASP A 24 -4.52 21.32 -10.24
C ASP A 24 -3.72 20.26 -11.01
N PRO A 25 -3.21 19.17 -10.40
CA PRO A 25 -2.53 18.12 -11.14
C PRO A 25 -3.42 17.45 -12.20
N TYR A 26 -4.71 17.32 -11.92
CA TYR A 26 -5.69 16.74 -12.83
C TYR A 26 -6.04 17.73 -13.94
N ARG A 27 -6.24 19.02 -13.59
CA ARG A 27 -6.53 20.09 -14.55
C ARG A 27 -5.38 20.27 -15.54
N THR A 28 -4.15 20.26 -15.06
CA THR A 28 -2.95 20.31 -15.91
C THR A 28 -2.91 19.12 -16.88
N SER A 29 -3.25 17.93 -16.41
CA SER A 29 -3.25 16.69 -17.22
C SER A 29 -4.29 16.69 -18.34
N VAL A 30 -5.37 17.48 -18.24
CA VAL A 30 -6.46 17.57 -19.22
C VAL A 30 -6.51 18.91 -19.96
N GLY A 31 -5.40 19.67 -19.98
CA GLY A 31 -5.29 20.92 -20.72
C GLY A 31 -6.16 22.06 -20.19
N GLY A 32 -6.47 22.08 -18.89
CA GLY A 32 -7.20 23.14 -18.21
C GLY A 32 -8.71 22.94 -18.14
N ASP A 33 -9.27 21.90 -18.76
CA ASP A 33 -10.70 21.59 -18.72
C ASP A 33 -11.13 21.20 -17.29
N ARG A 34 -12.08 21.97 -16.73
CA ARG A 34 -12.54 21.82 -15.34
C ARG A 34 -13.36 20.56 -15.13
N GLU A 35 -14.26 20.24 -16.06
CA GLU A 35 -15.10 19.05 -15.98
C GLU A 35 -14.24 17.79 -16.11
N LEU A 36 -13.37 17.74 -17.13
CA LEU A 36 -12.46 16.61 -17.31
C LEU A 36 -11.50 16.45 -16.12
N ALA A 37 -11.08 17.54 -15.47
CA ALA A 37 -10.26 17.50 -14.27
C ALA A 37 -10.97 16.80 -13.10
N VAL A 38 -12.23 17.16 -12.84
CA VAL A 38 -13.06 16.52 -11.80
C VAL A 38 -13.29 15.05 -12.14
N ARG A 39 -13.65 14.73 -13.37
CA ARG A 39 -13.82 13.33 -13.83
C ARG A 39 -12.52 12.50 -13.70
N LEU A 40 -11.37 13.12 -13.95
CA LEU A 40 -10.08 12.46 -13.77
C LEU A 40 -9.75 12.25 -12.29
N TYR A 41 -10.10 13.22 -11.42
CA TYR A 41 -10.00 13.08 -9.97
C TYR A 41 -10.87 11.92 -9.45
N GLU A 42 -12.10 11.77 -9.96
CA GLU A 42 -12.98 10.63 -9.65
C GLU A 42 -12.33 9.30 -10.03
N GLN A 43 -11.72 9.23 -11.22
CA GLN A 43 -11.00 8.02 -11.64
C GLN A 43 -9.81 7.70 -10.72
N ASN A 44 -9.08 8.73 -10.27
CA ASN A 44 -8.02 8.56 -9.27
C ASN A 44 -8.56 7.94 -7.97
N THR A 45 -9.71 8.44 -7.50
CA THR A 45 -10.36 7.94 -6.28
C THR A 45 -10.81 6.49 -6.43
N LEU A 46 -11.50 6.15 -7.54
CA LEU A 46 -11.98 4.79 -7.83
C LEU A 46 -10.83 3.78 -7.96
N LEU A 47 -9.72 4.18 -8.58
CA LEU A 47 -8.53 3.34 -8.69
C LEU A 47 -7.82 3.18 -7.34
N ALA A 48 -7.74 4.23 -6.53
CA ALA A 48 -7.19 4.15 -5.17
C ALA A 48 -8.03 3.21 -4.29
N GLU A 49 -9.36 3.31 -4.35
CA GLU A 49 -10.30 2.43 -3.67
C GLU A 49 -10.09 0.96 -4.07
N SER A 50 -10.00 0.68 -5.39
CA SER A 50 -9.82 -0.68 -5.89
C SER A 50 -8.48 -1.32 -5.49
N LEU A 51 -7.44 -0.51 -5.27
CA LEU A 51 -6.13 -0.96 -4.80
C LEU A 51 -6.06 -1.11 -3.29
N TYR A 52 -6.95 -0.47 -2.52
CA TYR A 52 -6.92 -0.51 -1.06
C TYR A 52 -7.04 -1.93 -0.51
N GLY A 53 -8.03 -2.70 -0.96
CA GLY A 53 -8.21 -4.10 -0.54
C GLY A 53 -7.04 -5.00 -0.95
N VAL A 54 -6.44 -4.74 -2.11
CA VAL A 54 -5.26 -5.48 -2.60
C VAL A 54 -4.05 -5.20 -1.71
N LEU A 55 -3.82 -3.94 -1.35
CA LEU A 55 -2.75 -3.52 -0.44
C LEU A 55 -2.95 -4.07 0.96
N GLN A 56 -4.19 -4.03 1.49
CA GLN A 56 -4.54 -4.61 2.79
C GLN A 56 -4.22 -6.11 2.84
N GLY A 57 -4.56 -6.84 1.79
CA GLY A 57 -4.26 -8.27 1.69
C GLY A 57 -2.76 -8.56 1.80
N LEU A 58 -1.93 -7.77 1.10
CA LEU A 58 -0.46 -7.90 1.21
C LEU A 58 0.06 -7.48 2.59
N GLU A 59 -0.39 -6.34 3.12
CA GLU A 59 0.07 -5.80 4.41
C GLU A 59 -0.20 -6.80 5.54
N VAL A 60 -1.41 -7.38 5.60
CA VAL A 60 -1.79 -8.37 6.60
C VAL A 60 -1.01 -9.67 6.44
N ALA A 61 -0.90 -10.19 5.20
CA ALA A 61 -0.15 -11.42 4.94
C ALA A 61 1.33 -11.25 5.29
N LEU A 62 1.95 -10.14 4.89
CA LEU A 62 3.37 -9.87 5.16
C LEU A 62 3.66 -9.78 6.66
N ARG A 63 2.90 -8.96 7.40
CA ARG A 63 3.13 -8.76 8.83
C ARG A 63 2.97 -10.05 9.62
N ASN A 64 1.93 -10.84 9.31
CA ASN A 64 1.66 -12.08 10.03
C ASN A 64 2.74 -13.12 9.71
N SER A 65 3.11 -13.31 8.44
CA SER A 65 4.17 -14.25 8.05
C SER A 65 5.53 -13.86 8.64
N MET A 66 5.89 -12.58 8.66
CA MET A 66 7.12 -12.12 9.30
C MET A 66 7.07 -12.35 10.80
N HIS A 67 5.96 -12.00 11.46
CA HIS A 67 5.79 -12.22 12.89
C HIS A 67 5.93 -13.69 13.27
N GLU A 68 5.23 -14.59 12.58
CA GLU A 68 5.29 -16.03 12.83
C GLU A 68 6.72 -16.59 12.67
N GLN A 69 7.42 -16.23 11.58
CA GLN A 69 8.79 -16.69 11.36
C GLN A 69 9.78 -16.15 12.41
N LEU A 70 9.62 -14.90 12.83
CA LEU A 70 10.48 -14.29 13.84
C LEU A 70 10.16 -14.84 15.24
N ALA A 71 8.89 -15.03 15.58
CA ALA A 71 8.47 -15.63 16.83
C ALA A 71 8.97 -17.06 16.96
N ALA A 72 8.82 -17.88 15.92
CA ALA A 72 9.33 -19.27 15.90
C ALA A 72 10.86 -19.29 15.97
N GLY A 73 11.55 -18.42 15.25
CA GLY A 73 13.01 -18.39 15.20
C GLY A 73 13.66 -17.94 16.51
N HIS A 74 13.00 -17.10 17.28
CA HIS A 74 13.50 -16.61 18.58
C HIS A 74 12.85 -17.30 19.80
N GLY A 75 11.90 -18.23 19.57
CA GLY A 75 11.23 -18.98 20.64
C GLY A 75 10.32 -18.11 21.52
N ARG A 76 9.91 -16.91 21.04
CA ARG A 76 9.10 -15.96 21.81
C ARG A 76 8.24 -15.06 20.91
N PRO A 77 6.99 -14.78 21.29
CA PRO A 77 6.10 -13.96 20.47
C PRO A 77 6.47 -12.46 20.44
N ASP A 78 7.21 -11.98 21.43
CA ASP A 78 7.76 -10.62 21.53
C ASP A 78 9.22 -10.56 21.06
N TRP A 79 9.49 -11.20 19.92
CA TRP A 79 10.80 -11.40 19.30
C TRP A 79 11.61 -10.08 19.12
N TRP A 80 10.95 -8.93 19.03
CA TRP A 80 11.58 -7.61 18.92
C TRP A 80 12.45 -7.25 20.14
N ASN A 81 12.25 -7.92 21.29
CA ASN A 81 13.12 -7.79 22.45
C ASN A 81 14.40 -8.63 22.34
N ALA A 82 14.44 -9.56 21.39
CA ALA A 82 15.62 -10.41 21.13
C ALA A 82 16.41 -9.96 19.88
N VAL A 83 15.84 -9.05 19.06
CA VAL A 83 16.44 -8.53 17.84
C VAL A 83 16.91 -7.11 18.09
N GLY A 84 18.14 -6.79 17.68
CA GLY A 84 18.63 -5.42 17.65
C GLY A 84 17.88 -4.62 16.59
N LEU A 85 16.81 -3.93 16.99
CA LEU A 85 16.06 -3.05 16.09
C LEU A 85 16.88 -1.78 15.81
N GLU A 86 16.94 -1.38 14.54
CA GLU A 86 17.46 -0.08 14.15
C GLU A 86 16.61 1.06 14.74
N PRO A 87 17.15 2.27 14.94
CA PRO A 87 16.44 3.36 15.64
C PRO A 87 15.06 3.69 15.06
N GLU A 88 14.91 3.60 13.73
CA GLU A 88 13.62 3.84 13.07
C GLU A 88 12.57 2.82 13.49
N GLN A 89 12.90 1.52 13.45
CA GLN A 89 11.99 0.45 13.84
C GLN A 89 11.72 0.45 15.35
N ALA A 90 12.73 0.74 16.16
CA ALA A 90 12.54 0.88 17.60
C ALA A 90 11.55 2.02 17.93
N THR A 91 11.67 3.17 17.25
CA THR A 91 10.75 4.30 17.39
C THR A 91 9.32 3.92 16.96
N MET A 92 9.17 3.18 15.85
CA MET A 92 7.84 2.71 15.41
C MET A 92 7.21 1.75 16.40
N LEU A 93 7.98 0.83 16.98
CA LEU A 93 7.53 -0.08 18.03
C LEU A 93 7.06 0.69 19.29
N GLN A 94 7.85 1.64 19.75
CA GLN A 94 7.52 2.48 20.89
C GLN A 94 6.22 3.30 20.65
N LYS A 95 6.04 3.83 19.43
CA LYS A 95 4.81 4.54 19.06
C LYS A 95 3.59 3.62 19.11
N ALA A 96 3.71 2.39 18.58
CA ALA A 96 2.64 1.39 18.62
C ALA A 96 2.25 1.03 20.07
N GLN A 97 3.24 0.77 20.92
CA GLN A 97 3.02 0.49 22.35
C GLN A 97 2.37 1.68 23.07
N SER A 98 2.84 2.89 22.80
CA SER A 98 2.29 4.12 23.37
C SER A 98 0.85 4.39 22.94
N ALA A 99 0.50 4.06 21.67
CA ALA A 99 -0.87 4.16 21.18
C ALA A 99 -1.81 3.21 21.94
N LEU A 100 -1.43 1.94 22.07
CA LEU A 100 -2.19 0.94 22.83
C LEU A 100 -2.37 1.34 24.30
N ASN A 101 -1.32 1.83 24.94
CA ASN A 101 -1.38 2.31 26.34
C ASN A 101 -2.35 3.48 26.49
N ARG A 102 -2.35 4.46 25.58
CA ARG A 102 -3.30 5.60 25.61
C ARG A 102 -4.75 5.15 25.46
N GLU A 103 -4.98 4.04 24.73
CA GLU A 103 -6.31 3.45 24.56
C GLU A 103 -6.68 2.48 25.69
N GLY A 104 -5.82 2.32 26.71
CA GLY A 104 -6.04 1.37 27.81
C GLY A 104 -6.02 -0.12 27.36
N LYS A 105 -5.43 -0.42 26.22
CA LYS A 105 -5.36 -1.76 25.67
C LYS A 105 -4.13 -2.52 26.19
N PRO A 106 -4.25 -3.83 26.52
CA PRO A 106 -3.11 -4.63 26.93
C PRO A 106 -2.03 -4.72 25.84
N LEU A 107 -0.74 -4.69 26.25
CA LEU A 107 0.42 -4.81 25.34
C LEU A 107 0.70 -6.26 24.92
N GLY A 108 -0.33 -7.00 24.52
CA GLY A 108 -0.14 -8.34 23.98
C GLY A 108 0.54 -8.33 22.60
N PRO A 109 1.41 -9.32 22.28
CA PRO A 109 2.17 -9.34 21.02
C PRO A 109 1.30 -9.19 19.77
N GLY A 110 0.17 -9.88 19.69
CA GLY A 110 -0.74 -9.76 18.54
C GLY A 110 -1.33 -8.35 18.34
N ARG A 111 -1.56 -7.59 19.43
CA ARG A 111 -2.02 -6.21 19.33
C ARG A 111 -0.92 -5.27 18.88
N ILE A 112 0.30 -5.45 19.39
CA ILE A 112 1.46 -4.69 18.95
C ILE A 112 1.70 -4.94 17.45
N VAL A 113 1.66 -6.19 17.00
CA VAL A 113 1.78 -6.58 15.59
C VAL A 113 0.71 -5.90 14.73
N ALA A 114 -0.53 -5.83 15.19
CA ALA A 114 -1.63 -5.19 14.48
C ALA A 114 -1.46 -3.66 14.38
N GLU A 115 -0.86 -3.03 15.39
CA GLU A 115 -0.62 -1.58 15.48
C GLU A 115 0.61 -1.13 14.66
N LEU A 116 1.56 -2.04 14.43
CA LEU A 116 2.77 -1.73 13.67
C LEU A 116 2.43 -1.43 12.21
N SER A 117 2.92 -0.28 11.72
CA SER A 117 2.69 0.18 10.35
C SER A 117 3.36 -0.71 9.29
N PHE A 118 2.88 -0.65 8.04
CA PHE A 118 3.53 -1.31 6.91
C PHE A 118 5.00 -0.91 6.75
N GLY A 119 5.35 0.34 7.10
CA GLY A 119 6.73 0.84 7.12
C GLY A 119 7.66 0.06 8.04
N PHE A 120 7.18 -0.35 9.22
CA PHE A 120 7.94 -1.18 10.15
C PHE A 120 8.36 -2.49 9.47
N TRP A 121 7.39 -3.20 8.91
CA TRP A 121 7.61 -4.51 8.29
C TRP A 121 8.49 -4.45 7.04
N THR A 122 8.28 -3.46 6.19
CA THR A 122 9.14 -3.25 5.01
C THR A 122 10.56 -2.85 5.40
N GLY A 123 10.72 -2.12 6.50
CA GLY A 123 12.03 -1.72 7.04
C GLY A 123 12.89 -2.91 7.46
N LEU A 124 12.28 -4.00 7.98
CA LEU A 124 12.99 -5.23 8.33
C LEU A 124 13.64 -5.96 7.14
N THR A 125 13.31 -5.56 5.91
CA THR A 125 14.04 -6.05 4.71
C THR A 125 15.27 -5.22 4.35
N GLY A 126 15.59 -4.18 5.13
CA GLY A 126 16.72 -3.29 4.94
C GLY A 126 18.09 -3.98 5.06
N PRO A 127 19.17 -3.36 4.58
CA PRO A 127 20.49 -3.98 4.56
C PRO A 127 21.04 -4.29 5.96
N ARG A 128 20.65 -3.54 6.98
CA ARG A 128 21.02 -3.78 8.38
C ARG A 128 20.45 -5.07 8.97
N TYR A 129 19.41 -5.63 8.35
CA TYR A 129 18.76 -6.87 8.75
C TYR A 129 19.17 -8.08 7.91
N GLY A 130 20.42 -8.10 7.39
CA GLY A 130 20.93 -9.18 6.55
C GLY A 130 20.88 -10.57 7.20
N ASP A 131 21.23 -10.66 8.46
CA ASP A 131 21.19 -11.92 9.21
C ASP A 131 19.77 -12.35 9.56
N LEU A 132 18.91 -11.38 9.92
CA LEU A 132 17.49 -11.62 10.13
C LEU A 132 16.82 -12.15 8.86
N TRP A 133 17.21 -11.59 7.71
CA TRP A 133 16.77 -12.08 6.41
C TRP A 133 17.19 -13.51 6.15
N LYS A 134 18.47 -13.84 6.26
CA LYS A 134 19.01 -15.16 5.95
C LYS A 134 18.41 -16.25 6.84
N ASN A 135 18.30 -15.98 8.14
CA ASN A 135 17.91 -16.97 9.12
C ASN A 135 16.38 -17.16 9.20
N HIS A 136 15.60 -16.11 8.92
CA HIS A 136 14.16 -16.11 9.19
C HIS A 136 13.33 -15.60 7.99
N LEU A 137 13.53 -14.34 7.55
CA LEU A 137 12.58 -13.68 6.67
C LEU A 137 12.53 -14.25 5.25
N VAL A 138 13.60 -14.81 4.73
CA VAL A 138 13.60 -15.49 3.42
C VAL A 138 12.59 -16.65 3.37
N LYS A 139 12.31 -17.26 4.49
CA LYS A 139 11.40 -18.43 4.60
C LYS A 139 9.93 -18.08 4.37
N ILE A 140 9.56 -16.80 4.46
CA ILE A 140 8.18 -16.37 4.13
C ILE A 140 7.88 -16.40 2.62
N PHE A 141 8.91 -16.66 1.78
CA PHE A 141 8.80 -16.76 0.32
C PHE A 141 9.11 -18.19 -0.17
N PRO A 142 8.36 -19.22 0.25
CA PRO A 142 8.71 -20.61 -0.03
C PRO A 142 8.54 -21.01 -1.50
N ARG A 143 7.86 -20.20 -2.30
CA ARG A 143 7.48 -20.52 -3.68
C ARG A 143 8.49 -20.06 -4.73
N ARG A 144 9.48 -19.27 -4.32
CA ARG A 144 10.50 -18.76 -5.22
C ARG A 144 11.76 -18.39 -4.45
N PRO A 145 12.95 -18.73 -4.97
CA PRO A 145 14.19 -18.13 -4.48
C PRO A 145 14.15 -16.61 -4.68
N VAL A 146 14.31 -15.85 -3.62
CA VAL A 146 14.28 -14.38 -3.65
C VAL A 146 15.53 -13.78 -3.00
N GLN A 147 16.03 -12.69 -3.58
CA GLN A 147 17.09 -11.92 -2.96
C GLN A 147 16.52 -10.81 -2.08
N ARG A 148 17.17 -10.57 -0.92
CA ARG A 148 16.76 -9.52 0.02
C ARG A 148 16.56 -8.17 -0.68
N ALA A 149 17.53 -7.76 -1.51
CA ALA A 149 17.48 -6.47 -2.21
C ALA A 149 16.29 -6.37 -3.20
N GLU A 150 15.95 -7.46 -3.90
CA GLU A 150 14.78 -7.53 -4.78
C GLU A 150 13.50 -7.30 -3.99
N VAL A 151 13.33 -8.02 -2.87
CA VAL A 151 12.14 -7.89 -2.01
C VAL A 151 12.07 -6.50 -1.40
N GLN A 152 13.18 -5.96 -0.90
CA GLN A 152 13.24 -4.61 -0.34
C GLN A 152 12.82 -3.55 -1.35
N MET A 153 13.36 -3.59 -2.57
CA MET A 153 13.03 -2.63 -3.63
C MET A 153 11.54 -2.71 -3.98
N ARG A 154 10.99 -3.92 -4.12
CA ARG A 154 9.59 -4.17 -4.42
C ARG A 154 8.67 -3.66 -3.32
N LEU A 155 8.92 -4.04 -2.07
CA LEU A 155 8.14 -3.59 -0.91
C LEU A 155 8.21 -2.08 -0.71
N ASN A 156 9.36 -1.44 -0.97
CA ASN A 156 9.48 0.01 -0.92
C ASN A 156 8.64 0.71 -2.00
N SER A 157 8.58 0.15 -3.23
CA SER A 157 7.71 0.68 -4.30
C SER A 157 6.23 0.59 -3.90
N ILE A 158 5.82 -0.58 -3.36
CA ILE A 158 4.46 -0.81 -2.87
C ILE A 158 4.13 0.13 -1.70
N ARG A 159 5.05 0.31 -0.75
CA ARG A 159 4.87 1.25 0.38
C ARG A 159 4.67 2.69 -0.10
N LYS A 160 5.42 3.13 -1.12
CA LYS A 160 5.22 4.45 -1.71
C LYS A 160 3.81 4.60 -2.31
N LEU A 161 3.31 3.60 -3.04
CA LEU A 161 1.94 3.61 -3.56
C LEU A 161 0.92 3.65 -2.42
N ARG A 162 1.06 2.75 -1.43
CA ARG A 162 0.17 2.68 -0.26
C ARG A 162 0.09 4.02 0.48
N ASN A 163 1.23 4.68 0.68
CA ASN A 163 1.26 5.98 1.35
C ASN A 163 0.55 7.06 0.53
N ARG A 164 0.74 7.10 -0.80
CA ARG A 164 0.00 8.03 -1.67
C ARG A 164 -1.51 7.82 -1.57
N ILE A 165 -1.97 6.58 -1.57
CA ILE A 165 -3.39 6.24 -1.41
C ILE A 165 -3.88 6.70 -0.02
N ALA A 166 -3.16 6.41 1.06
CA ALA A 166 -3.53 6.78 2.41
C ALA A 166 -3.56 8.30 2.66
N HIS A 167 -2.74 9.06 1.91
CA HIS A 167 -2.72 10.54 1.97
C HIS A 167 -3.57 11.19 0.87
N HIS A 168 -4.39 10.40 0.15
CA HIS A 168 -5.26 10.87 -0.93
C HIS A 168 -4.51 11.63 -2.05
N GLU A 169 -3.24 11.27 -2.28
CA GLU A 169 -2.41 11.87 -3.33
C GLU A 169 -2.75 11.31 -4.71
N PRO A 170 -2.43 12.07 -5.79
CA PRO A 170 -2.58 11.57 -7.16
C PRO A 170 -1.75 10.30 -7.42
N ILE A 171 -2.38 9.24 -7.93
CA ILE A 171 -1.69 7.97 -8.28
C ILE A 171 -1.61 7.72 -9.80
N LEU A 172 -2.34 8.47 -10.62
CA LEU A 172 -2.46 8.24 -12.07
C LEU A 172 -1.15 8.41 -12.84
N SER A 173 -0.17 9.14 -12.28
CA SER A 173 1.19 9.26 -12.86
C SER A 173 2.05 8.00 -12.69
N ARG A 174 1.60 7.03 -11.89
CA ARG A 174 2.31 5.77 -11.65
C ARG A 174 1.94 4.71 -12.68
N PRO A 175 2.79 3.72 -12.93
CA PRO A 175 2.47 2.56 -13.74
C PRO A 175 1.57 1.60 -12.96
N LEU A 176 0.31 1.97 -12.73
CA LEU A 176 -0.62 1.29 -11.80
C LEU A 176 -0.81 -0.20 -12.09
N GLN A 177 -0.83 -0.61 -13.38
CA GLN A 177 -0.91 -2.03 -13.72
C GLN A 177 0.33 -2.80 -13.24
N ARG A 178 1.52 -2.20 -13.40
CA ARG A 178 2.77 -2.79 -12.88
C ARG A 178 2.77 -2.82 -11.36
N ASP A 179 2.30 -1.76 -10.72
CA ASP A 179 2.19 -1.68 -9.25
C ASP A 179 1.26 -2.77 -8.72
N ALA A 180 0.06 -2.96 -9.31
CA ALA A 180 -0.88 -4.02 -8.96
C ALA A 180 -0.27 -5.42 -9.16
N ASN A 181 0.38 -5.65 -10.31
CA ASN A 181 1.06 -6.91 -10.59
C ASN A 181 2.15 -7.20 -9.54
N GLN A 182 2.92 -6.19 -9.14
CA GLN A 182 3.93 -6.36 -8.09
C GLN A 182 3.33 -6.81 -6.75
N ILE A 183 2.15 -6.33 -6.39
CA ILE A 183 1.46 -6.74 -5.16
C ILE A 183 1.01 -8.20 -5.27
N PHE A 184 0.34 -8.57 -6.36
CA PHE A 184 -0.14 -9.94 -6.59
C PHE A 184 1.00 -10.95 -6.67
N ASP A 185 2.10 -10.61 -7.35
CA ASP A 185 3.29 -11.45 -7.44
C ASP A 185 3.89 -11.68 -6.05
N THR A 186 4.07 -10.61 -5.26
CA THR A 186 4.62 -10.71 -3.91
C THR A 186 3.76 -11.60 -3.01
N LEU A 187 2.44 -11.46 -3.08
CA LEU A 187 1.50 -12.35 -2.40
C LEU A 187 1.65 -13.80 -2.88
N SER A 188 1.78 -14.02 -4.20
CA SER A 188 1.93 -15.36 -4.78
C SER A 188 3.23 -16.04 -4.34
N TRP A 189 4.31 -15.29 -4.16
CA TRP A 189 5.58 -15.84 -3.62
C TRP A 189 5.44 -16.31 -2.18
N MET A 190 4.60 -15.65 -1.40
CA MET A 190 4.30 -16.01 -0.02
C MET A 190 3.25 -17.12 0.04
N SER A 191 2.09 -16.90 -0.58
CA SER A 191 0.94 -17.80 -0.57
C SER A 191 0.11 -17.67 -1.86
N PRO A 192 0.20 -18.64 -2.79
CA PRO A 192 -0.66 -18.64 -3.98
C PRO A 192 -2.16 -18.64 -3.67
N ILE A 193 -2.57 -19.24 -2.56
CA ILE A 193 -3.96 -19.28 -2.12
C ILE A 193 -4.42 -17.87 -1.76
N THR A 194 -3.66 -17.17 -0.91
CA THR A 194 -3.95 -15.79 -0.52
C THR A 194 -3.95 -14.86 -1.74
N ALA A 195 -2.99 -15.02 -2.65
CA ALA A 195 -2.93 -14.23 -3.89
C ALA A 195 -4.18 -14.41 -4.75
N ARG A 196 -4.65 -15.66 -4.94
CA ARG A 196 -5.90 -15.94 -5.68
C ARG A 196 -7.12 -15.36 -4.99
N TRP A 197 -7.19 -15.47 -3.67
CA TRP A 197 -8.31 -14.91 -2.90
C TRP A 197 -8.36 -13.39 -3.00
N VAL A 198 -7.25 -12.70 -2.81
CA VAL A 198 -7.17 -11.23 -2.96
C VAL A 198 -7.51 -10.79 -4.38
N ARG A 199 -6.99 -11.49 -5.42
CA ARG A 199 -7.28 -11.18 -6.82
C ARG A 199 -8.76 -11.39 -7.15
N GLY A 200 -9.38 -12.47 -6.67
CA GLY A 200 -10.80 -12.77 -6.90
C GLY A 200 -11.76 -11.76 -6.25
N ASN A 201 -11.31 -11.04 -5.23
CA ASN A 201 -12.09 -9.98 -4.56
C ASN A 201 -11.70 -8.56 -5.03
N SER A 202 -10.76 -8.44 -5.99
CA SER A 202 -10.29 -7.14 -6.49
C SER A 202 -11.10 -6.68 -7.69
N THR A 203 -11.50 -5.41 -7.69
CA THR A 203 -12.11 -4.73 -8.84
C THR A 203 -11.10 -3.92 -9.65
N PHE A 204 -9.79 -4.04 -9.35
CA PHE A 204 -8.77 -3.19 -9.96
C PHE A 204 -8.71 -3.32 -11.48
N ASP A 205 -8.68 -4.53 -12.02
CA ASP A 205 -8.53 -4.75 -13.47
C ASP A 205 -9.72 -4.15 -14.24
N GLU A 206 -10.95 -4.29 -13.72
CA GLU A 206 -12.15 -3.68 -14.29
C GLU A 206 -12.08 -2.14 -14.24
N ARG A 207 -11.76 -1.57 -13.08
CA ARG A 207 -11.64 -0.12 -12.89
C ARG A 207 -10.53 0.48 -13.74
N PHE A 208 -9.39 -0.21 -13.85
CA PHE A 208 -8.28 0.24 -14.68
C PHE A 208 -8.63 0.20 -16.17
N ALA A 209 -9.33 -0.83 -16.64
CA ALA A 209 -9.81 -0.89 -18.02
C ALA A 209 -10.80 0.26 -18.34
N ALA A 210 -11.75 0.54 -17.44
CA ALA A 210 -12.69 1.67 -17.57
C ALA A 210 -11.96 3.03 -17.61
N TYR A 211 -11.00 3.24 -16.72
CA TYR A 211 -10.14 4.43 -16.72
C TYR A 211 -9.40 4.59 -18.06
N ARG A 212 -8.75 3.54 -18.55
CA ARG A 212 -8.01 3.58 -19.82
C ARG A 212 -8.90 3.87 -21.03
N LYS A 213 -10.15 3.42 -21.01
CA LYS A 213 -11.15 3.72 -22.04
C LYS A 213 -11.55 5.19 -22.01
N SER A 214 -11.77 5.77 -20.82
CA SER A 214 -12.21 7.16 -20.65
C SER A 214 -11.08 8.17 -20.88
N PHE A 215 -9.83 7.81 -20.52
CA PHE A 215 -8.66 8.68 -20.58
C PHE A 215 -7.47 8.00 -21.29
N PRO A 216 -7.57 7.69 -22.59
CA PRO A 216 -6.57 6.86 -23.30
C PRO A 216 -5.19 7.52 -23.42
N LYS A 217 -5.12 8.86 -23.31
CA LYS A 217 -3.87 9.64 -23.42
C LYS A 217 -3.22 9.96 -22.08
N ILE A 218 -3.90 9.67 -20.96
CA ILE A 218 -3.43 10.00 -19.61
C ILE A 218 -2.96 8.72 -18.92
N GLY A 219 -1.84 8.80 -18.20
CA GLY A 219 -1.34 7.66 -17.42
C GLY A 219 -0.57 6.58 -18.18
N GLY A 220 -0.02 6.94 -19.31
CA GLY A 220 1.01 6.16 -19.99
C GLY A 220 2.38 6.55 -19.47
N GLY A 221 2.79 6.07 -18.28
CA GLY A 221 4.22 5.96 -18.03
C GLY A 221 4.80 5.15 -19.20
N ARG A 222 5.79 5.71 -19.93
CA ARG A 222 6.49 4.97 -20.98
C ARG A 222 6.91 3.61 -20.43
N PRO A 223 6.82 2.54 -21.24
CA PRO A 223 7.18 1.19 -20.84
C PRO A 223 8.59 1.08 -20.30
#